data_9e7f55c37a18d8ba4f67f3abc6883781
#
_entry.id   9e7f55c37a18d8ba4f67f3abc6883781
#
_cell.length_a   1.000
_cell.length_b   1.000
_cell.length_c   1.000
_cell.angle_alpha   90.00
_cell.angle_beta   90.00
_cell.angle_gamma   90.00
#
_symmetry.space_group_name_H-M   'P 1'
#
loop_
_entity.id
_entity.type
_entity.pdbx_description
1 polymer ?
#
loop_
_entity_poly.entity_id
_entity_poly.type
_entity_poly.pdbx_seq_one_letter_code
_entity_poly.pdbx_strand_id
1 'polypeptide(L)'
;MLTVNHYARIRQLHREGYSLRQIARQLGHSPKTILKALNHPEPIPNPRPVPRAAPTFDPIRPLVDAILAADEHAPRKQRHTASQIYRRLVAEYGYTGSYGPIQRYLKERRLDRRDTFVPLDHPPGHRCEADFGHIHVDFPDGRRLVPVLVMTWSYSNAPFALALPTERTEAILHGMTEAFTFFGGVPREVWWDNPTTVAIHIGRGRDRTLHPRYAALASHFTFTPTFCLPVTPREKPRVENRVKDLQRMWATPVPRVNDLGELNAHLRQCGVTARDRTCGSNAETVGTRFARDLAAALPVPARPFEACVVQPGAVDKYQTAAFDGNRYSVPRRWAFRPVTVKGFVDRVAIVADHRVVATHRRSYATGERVLDPLHFLAILETRPATLDHAPVYRDWVLPPVFAELRRELEARLGVRAGVRQYIRVLQLLAAHPLDRVERAIQEVRVRGDPTAIAITACADRLARTPCPDASDIPLSLTPSPFPDLSRFNRLLSSHPPEETADE
;
A
#
# COMPACT_ATOMS: atom_id res chain seq x y z
N MET A 1 34.08 27.53 25.11
CA MET A 1 33.35 27.95 26.33
C MET A 1 33.89 27.10 27.47
N LEU A 2 34.20 27.68 28.63
CA LEU A 2 34.58 26.89 29.81
C LEU A 2 33.36 26.17 30.36
N THR A 3 33.48 24.87 30.56
CA THR A 3 32.45 24.02 31.19
C THR A 3 32.57 24.06 32.71
N VAL A 4 31.58 23.55 33.44
CA VAL A 4 31.61 23.39 34.89
C VAL A 4 32.85 22.63 35.34
N ASN A 5 33.26 21.59 34.60
CA ASN A 5 34.47 20.82 34.88
C ASN A 5 35.75 21.64 34.73
N HIS A 6 35.81 22.57 33.74
CA HIS A 6 36.96 23.49 33.65
C HIS A 6 37.02 24.44 34.85
N TYR A 7 35.88 24.95 35.32
CA TYR A 7 35.83 25.79 36.53
C TYR A 7 36.29 25.01 37.77
N ALA A 8 35.85 23.77 37.94
CA ALA A 8 36.27 22.91 39.04
C ALA A 8 37.79 22.67 39.02
N ARG A 9 38.34 22.35 37.85
CA ARG A 9 39.77 22.11 37.68
C ARG A 9 40.63 23.37 37.94
N ILE A 10 40.20 24.52 37.46
CA ILE A 10 40.85 25.82 37.71
C ILE A 10 40.91 26.11 39.21
N ARG A 11 39.79 25.93 39.94
CA ARG A 11 39.72 26.16 41.38
C ARG A 11 40.54 25.17 42.16
N GLN A 12 40.60 23.91 41.74
CA GLN A 12 41.43 22.90 42.35
C GLN A 12 42.90 23.28 42.25
N LEU A 13 43.40 23.60 41.05
CA LEU A 13 44.80 24.01 40.83
C LEU A 13 45.14 25.28 41.61
N HIS A 14 44.20 26.21 41.73
CA HIS A 14 44.41 27.43 42.52
C HIS A 14 44.53 27.13 44.04
N ARG A 15 43.73 26.18 44.55
CA ARG A 15 43.86 25.70 45.94
C ARG A 15 45.14 24.94 46.19
N GLU A 16 45.65 24.25 45.18
CA GLU A 16 46.95 23.54 45.20
C GLU A 16 48.16 24.51 45.17
N GLY A 17 47.88 25.85 45.10
CA GLY A 17 48.97 26.88 45.21
C GLY A 17 49.50 27.33 43.83
N TYR A 18 49.00 26.87 42.72
CA TYR A 18 49.48 27.30 41.39
C TYR A 18 49.05 28.76 41.11
N SER A 19 50.03 29.55 40.59
CA SER A 19 49.74 30.91 40.14
C SER A 19 48.86 30.97 38.93
N LEU A 20 48.11 32.09 38.69
CA LEU A 20 47.24 32.30 37.54
C LEU A 20 47.94 32.03 36.20
N ARG A 21 49.25 32.40 36.10
CA ARG A 21 50.04 32.17 34.88
C ARG A 21 50.36 30.71 34.66
N GLN A 22 50.62 29.96 35.72
CA GLN A 22 50.89 28.51 35.68
C GLN A 22 49.63 27.75 35.28
N ILE A 23 48.46 28.07 35.90
CA ILE A 23 47.17 27.48 35.54
C ILE A 23 46.80 27.78 34.08
N ALA A 24 47.01 29.04 33.64
CA ALA A 24 46.75 29.47 32.26
C ALA A 24 47.59 28.66 31.26
N ARG A 25 48.89 28.46 31.56
CA ARG A 25 49.80 27.67 30.72
C ARG A 25 49.39 26.18 30.70
N GLN A 26 49.04 25.60 31.84
CA GLN A 26 48.69 24.20 31.98
C GLN A 26 47.36 23.84 31.29
N LEU A 27 46.39 24.77 31.32
CA LEU A 27 45.06 24.53 30.76
C LEU A 27 44.86 25.15 29.38
N GLY A 28 45.88 25.80 28.79
CA GLY A 28 45.80 26.41 27.47
C GLY A 28 44.83 27.62 27.39
N HIS A 29 44.66 28.36 28.50
CA HIS A 29 43.74 29.50 28.56
C HIS A 29 44.50 30.80 28.93
N SER A 30 43.91 31.95 28.64
CA SER A 30 44.49 33.23 29.03
C SER A 30 44.39 33.45 30.54
N PRO A 31 45.38 34.16 31.20
CA PRO A 31 45.29 34.50 32.60
C PRO A 31 43.98 35.27 32.98
N LYS A 32 43.49 36.11 32.06
CA LYS A 32 42.21 36.82 32.22
C LYS A 32 41.01 35.85 32.28
N THR A 33 41.05 34.76 31.52
CA THR A 33 40.04 33.71 31.53
C THR A 33 40.06 32.94 32.84
N ILE A 34 41.25 32.63 33.37
CA ILE A 34 41.43 31.97 34.67
C ILE A 34 40.91 32.85 35.81
N LEU A 35 41.27 34.12 35.82
CA LEU A 35 40.81 35.07 36.83
C LEU A 35 39.29 35.22 36.82
N LYS A 36 38.70 35.29 35.60
CA LYS A 36 37.26 35.34 35.43
C LYS A 36 36.57 34.08 35.98
N ALA A 37 37.15 32.91 35.76
CA ALA A 37 36.61 31.65 36.25
C ALA A 37 36.70 31.52 37.78
N LEU A 38 37.69 32.13 38.41
CA LEU A 38 37.83 32.17 39.88
C LEU A 38 36.84 33.11 40.53
N ASN A 39 36.54 34.26 39.88
CA ASN A 39 35.69 35.31 40.43
C ASN A 39 34.16 35.03 40.22
N HIS A 40 33.79 34.03 39.40
CA HIS A 40 32.40 33.72 39.21
C HIS A 40 32.05 32.31 39.69
N PRO A 41 30.94 32.10 40.42
CA PRO A 41 30.56 30.79 40.98
C PRO A 41 30.23 29.77 39.89
N GLU A 42 29.71 30.21 38.74
CA GLU A 42 29.31 29.39 37.63
C GLU A 42 29.86 29.88 36.29
N PRO A 43 29.96 29.03 35.26
CA PRO A 43 30.34 29.45 33.90
C PRO A 43 29.41 30.53 33.40
N ILE A 44 29.94 31.70 33.08
CA ILE A 44 29.15 32.81 32.53
C ILE A 44 28.76 32.42 31.11
N PRO A 45 27.46 32.40 30.76
CA PRO A 45 27.03 32.23 29.38
C PRO A 45 27.69 33.32 28.52
N ASN A 46 28.16 32.95 27.31
CA ASN A 46 28.63 33.97 26.37
C ASN A 46 27.49 34.94 26.11
N PRO A 47 27.67 36.25 26.29
CA PRO A 47 26.67 37.23 25.88
C PRO A 47 26.40 36.96 24.38
N ARG A 48 25.12 36.97 24.00
CA ARG A 48 24.77 36.91 22.56
C ARG A 48 25.59 37.97 21.85
N PRO A 49 26.28 37.64 20.74
CA PRO A 49 27.03 38.64 20.01
C PRO A 49 26.11 39.80 19.68
N VAL A 50 26.45 40.99 20.13
CA VAL A 50 25.72 42.20 19.69
C VAL A 50 25.84 42.25 18.17
N PRO A 51 24.71 42.44 17.44
CA PRO A 51 24.75 42.55 16.00
C PRO A 51 25.80 43.57 15.56
N ARG A 52 26.78 43.16 14.78
CA ARG A 52 27.77 44.09 14.24
C ARG A 52 27.06 45.03 13.29
N ALA A 53 27.28 46.34 13.41
CA ALA A 53 26.79 47.33 12.46
C ALA A 53 27.22 46.92 11.04
N ALA A 54 26.30 46.95 10.12
CA ALA A 54 26.53 46.68 8.69
C ALA A 54 26.27 47.97 7.87
N PRO A 55 27.19 48.94 7.93
CA PRO A 55 26.95 50.30 7.42
C PRO A 55 26.55 50.36 5.95
N THR A 56 26.99 49.39 5.13
CA THR A 56 26.55 49.27 3.75
C THR A 56 25.19 48.61 3.56
N PHE A 57 24.72 47.78 4.53
CA PHE A 57 23.45 47.09 4.42
C PHE A 57 22.33 47.79 5.22
N ASP A 58 22.64 48.43 6.36
CA ASP A 58 21.65 49.05 7.24
C ASP A 58 20.73 50.06 6.55
N PRO A 59 21.23 50.90 5.61
CA PRO A 59 20.37 51.84 4.85
C PRO A 59 19.40 51.13 3.89
N ILE A 60 19.68 49.91 3.49
CA ILE A 60 18.89 49.20 2.47
C ILE A 60 17.87 48.24 3.11
N ARG A 61 17.93 48.01 4.43
CA ARG A 61 16.98 47.15 5.16
C ARG A 61 15.50 47.49 4.85
N PRO A 62 15.08 48.77 4.81
CA PRO A 62 13.69 49.08 4.48
C PRO A 62 13.25 48.60 3.12
N LEU A 63 14.16 48.65 2.12
CA LEU A 63 13.90 48.16 0.77
C LEU A 63 13.72 46.65 0.73
N VAL A 64 14.54 45.90 1.49
CA VAL A 64 14.38 44.45 1.65
C VAL A 64 13.06 44.11 2.30
N ASP A 65 12.67 44.88 3.33
CA ASP A 65 11.39 44.68 4.03
C ASP A 65 10.19 44.98 3.11
N ALA A 66 10.28 45.98 2.25
CA ALA A 66 9.26 46.29 1.25
C ALA A 66 9.11 45.18 0.21
N ILE A 67 10.24 44.61 -0.27
CA ILE A 67 10.22 43.46 -1.17
C ILE A 67 9.57 42.25 -0.49
N LEU A 68 9.89 41.97 0.77
CA LEU A 68 9.31 40.88 1.53
C LEU A 68 7.81 41.06 1.81
N ALA A 69 7.36 42.30 2.04
CA ALA A 69 5.95 42.59 2.19
C ALA A 69 5.17 42.39 0.88
N ALA A 70 5.74 42.80 -0.24
CA ALA A 70 5.15 42.50 -1.55
C ALA A 70 5.08 40.99 -1.84
N ASP A 71 6.07 40.24 -1.42
CA ASP A 71 6.11 38.78 -1.56
C ASP A 71 5.01 38.05 -0.76
N GLU A 72 4.46 38.65 0.29
CA GLU A 72 3.36 38.05 1.05
C GLU A 72 2.12 37.81 0.19
N HIS A 73 1.85 38.72 -0.73
CA HIS A 73 0.74 38.65 -1.67
C HIS A 73 1.04 37.86 -2.95
N ALA A 74 2.32 37.53 -3.19
CA ALA A 74 2.75 36.74 -4.35
C ALA A 74 2.56 35.24 -4.15
N PRO A 75 2.26 34.45 -5.22
CA PRO A 75 2.23 33.01 -5.16
C PRO A 75 3.55 32.45 -4.60
N ARG A 76 3.48 31.45 -3.73
CA ARG A 76 4.64 30.89 -3.00
C ARG A 76 5.83 30.54 -3.88
N LYS A 77 5.58 30.06 -5.12
CA LYS A 77 6.62 29.70 -6.08
C LYS A 77 7.25 30.91 -6.78
N GLN A 78 6.65 32.10 -6.70
CA GLN A 78 7.10 33.32 -7.33
C GLN A 78 7.69 34.32 -6.33
N ARG A 79 7.82 33.96 -5.05
CA ARG A 79 8.46 34.79 -4.01
C ARG A 79 9.96 34.85 -4.21
N HIS A 80 10.57 35.99 -3.93
CA HIS A 80 12.00 36.21 -4.10
C HIS A 80 12.84 35.28 -3.23
N THR A 81 13.86 34.69 -3.82
CA THR A 81 14.95 34.03 -3.07
C THR A 81 15.96 35.08 -2.59
N ALA A 82 16.78 34.75 -1.58
CA ALA A 82 17.83 35.65 -1.11
C ALA A 82 18.75 36.14 -2.22
N SER A 83 19.08 35.24 -3.19
CA SER A 83 19.88 35.54 -4.34
C SER A 83 19.19 36.54 -5.32
N GLN A 84 17.89 36.40 -5.50
CA GLN A 84 17.11 37.31 -6.33
C GLN A 84 16.98 38.70 -5.68
N ILE A 85 16.76 38.78 -4.37
CA ILE A 85 16.74 40.04 -3.61
C ILE A 85 18.11 40.73 -3.78
N TYR A 86 19.21 40.01 -3.59
CA TYR A 86 20.55 40.55 -3.77
C TYR A 86 20.75 41.14 -5.19
N ARG A 87 20.42 40.35 -6.24
CA ARG A 87 20.54 40.80 -7.62
C ARG A 87 19.71 42.06 -7.92
N ARG A 88 18.50 42.09 -7.38
CA ARG A 88 17.58 43.22 -7.52
C ARG A 88 18.11 44.46 -6.81
N LEU A 89 18.65 44.32 -5.60
CA LEU A 89 19.27 45.42 -4.87
C LEU A 89 20.49 46.00 -5.61
N VAL A 90 21.31 45.16 -6.22
CA VAL A 90 22.44 45.59 -7.05
C VAL A 90 21.96 46.31 -8.31
N ALA A 91 21.00 45.75 -9.04
CA ALA A 91 20.54 46.25 -10.33
C ALA A 91 19.69 47.52 -10.23
N GLU A 92 18.74 47.55 -9.24
CA GLU A 92 17.75 48.62 -9.15
C GLU A 92 18.13 49.72 -8.14
N TYR A 93 18.93 49.38 -7.12
CA TYR A 93 19.23 50.30 -6.01
C TYR A 93 20.74 50.54 -5.81
N GLY A 94 21.60 50.06 -6.70
CA GLY A 94 23.02 50.34 -6.67
C GLY A 94 23.76 49.77 -5.46
N TYR A 95 23.28 48.65 -4.88
CA TYR A 95 23.92 48.07 -3.71
C TYR A 95 25.31 47.53 -4.02
N THR A 96 26.32 48.03 -3.31
CA THR A 96 27.74 47.67 -3.49
C THR A 96 28.26 46.68 -2.44
N GLY A 97 27.40 46.32 -1.47
CA GLY A 97 27.77 45.37 -0.41
C GLY A 97 27.74 43.90 -0.81
N SER A 98 28.25 43.03 0.05
CA SER A 98 28.27 41.60 -0.20
C SER A 98 26.92 40.92 0.08
N TYR A 99 26.73 39.69 -0.46
CA TYR A 99 25.54 38.88 -0.30
C TYR A 99 25.29 38.42 1.18
N GLY A 100 26.36 38.23 1.95
CA GLY A 100 26.29 37.66 3.30
C GLY A 100 25.37 38.37 4.31
N PRO A 101 25.40 39.72 4.42
CA PRO A 101 24.47 40.47 5.30
C PRO A 101 23.01 40.25 4.95
N ILE A 102 22.67 40.25 3.65
CA ILE A 102 21.29 40.01 3.17
C ILE A 102 20.83 38.59 3.56
N GLN A 103 21.67 37.60 3.32
CA GLN A 103 21.33 36.22 3.67
C GLN A 103 21.11 36.05 5.19
N ARG A 104 21.94 36.69 6.01
CA ARG A 104 21.82 36.67 7.47
C ARG A 104 20.54 37.36 7.92
N TYR A 105 20.26 38.53 7.42
CA TYR A 105 19.05 39.29 7.72
C TYR A 105 17.77 38.50 7.36
N LEU A 106 17.73 37.91 6.16
CA LEU A 106 16.61 37.08 5.74
C LEU A 106 16.46 35.82 6.60
N LYS A 107 17.57 35.24 7.08
CA LYS A 107 17.55 34.11 8.01
C LYS A 107 16.94 34.51 9.36
N GLU A 108 17.33 35.66 9.90
CA GLU A 108 16.79 36.21 11.15
C GLU A 108 15.29 36.52 11.00
N ARG A 109 14.88 37.20 9.92
CA ARG A 109 13.47 37.48 9.62
C ARG A 109 12.63 36.20 9.45
N ARG A 110 13.19 35.17 8.87
CA ARG A 110 12.53 33.85 8.79
C ARG A 110 12.43 33.14 10.12
N LEU A 111 13.32 33.37 11.04
CA LEU A 111 13.27 32.84 12.40
C LEU A 111 12.16 33.52 13.20
N ASP A 112 12.02 34.86 13.08
CA ASP A 112 10.97 35.63 13.76
C ASP A 112 9.55 35.26 13.25
N ARG A 113 9.45 34.81 11.99
CA ARG A 113 8.20 34.37 11.36
C ARG A 113 7.96 32.85 11.47
N ARG A 114 8.78 32.12 12.24
CA ARG A 114 8.51 30.70 12.50
C ARG A 114 7.26 30.58 13.35
N ASP A 115 6.27 29.89 12.80
CA ASP A 115 5.08 29.56 13.55
C ASP A 115 5.46 28.66 14.74
N THR A 116 4.93 28.98 15.88
CA THR A 116 4.98 28.14 17.08
C THR A 116 3.82 27.17 17.02
N PHE A 117 4.10 25.90 17.30
CA PHE A 117 3.08 24.84 17.30
C PHE A 117 2.77 24.43 18.74
N VAL A 118 1.49 24.30 19.04
CA VAL A 118 1.07 23.60 20.26
C VAL A 118 1.25 22.10 20.00
N PRO A 119 1.97 21.37 20.86
CA PRO A 119 2.07 19.93 20.72
C PRO A 119 0.67 19.31 20.77
N LEU A 120 0.28 18.60 19.70
CA LEU A 120 -0.95 17.83 19.68
C LEU A 120 -0.66 16.46 20.27
N ASP A 121 -1.24 16.17 21.41
CA ASP A 121 -1.22 14.85 22.02
C ASP A 121 -2.48 14.09 21.61
N HIS A 122 -2.29 12.86 21.10
CA HIS A 122 -3.38 12.02 20.66
C HIS A 122 -3.48 10.81 21.59
N PRO A 123 -4.69 10.44 22.04
CA PRO A 123 -4.83 9.23 22.85
C PRO A 123 -4.47 7.97 22.05
N PRO A 124 -3.96 6.92 22.71
CA PRO A 124 -3.68 5.64 22.07
C PRO A 124 -4.92 5.05 21.36
N GLY A 125 -4.70 4.39 20.23
CA GLY A 125 -5.75 3.71 19.47
C GLY A 125 -6.74 4.62 18.74
N HIS A 126 -6.60 5.95 18.88
CA HIS A 126 -7.63 6.86 18.39
C HIS A 126 -7.42 7.25 16.92
N ARG A 127 -6.26 7.74 16.56
CA ARG A 127 -6.02 8.39 15.25
C ARG A 127 -4.89 7.72 14.47
N CYS A 128 -5.14 7.50 13.18
CA CYS A 128 -4.14 7.17 12.18
C CYS A 128 -4.22 8.20 11.03
N GLU A 129 -3.08 8.64 10.55
CA GLU A 129 -2.96 9.54 9.40
C GLU A 129 -2.58 8.74 8.15
N ALA A 130 -3.22 9.04 7.02
CA ALA A 130 -2.98 8.39 5.74
C ALA A 130 -2.66 9.42 4.66
N ASP A 131 -1.70 9.09 3.79
CA ASP A 131 -1.27 9.91 2.66
C ASP A 131 -0.60 9.07 1.58
N PHE A 132 -0.47 9.62 0.37
CA PHE A 132 0.33 9.03 -0.69
C PHE A 132 1.70 9.70 -0.80
N GLY A 133 2.73 8.87 -0.86
CA GLY A 133 4.07 9.27 -1.28
C GLY A 133 4.41 8.65 -2.64
N HIS A 134 5.41 9.20 -3.33
CA HIS A 134 5.90 8.66 -4.60
C HIS A 134 7.39 8.39 -4.48
N ILE A 135 7.81 7.23 -4.96
CA ILE A 135 9.22 6.81 -5.01
C ILE A 135 9.61 6.33 -6.39
N HIS A 136 10.84 6.59 -6.80
CA HIS A 136 11.41 5.96 -7.99
C HIS A 136 11.85 4.54 -7.66
N VAL A 137 11.58 3.61 -8.57
CA VAL A 137 11.93 2.18 -8.43
C VAL A 137 12.45 1.68 -9.78
N ASP A 138 13.55 0.93 -9.75
CA ASP A 138 14.13 0.29 -10.92
C ASP A 138 13.57 -1.13 -11.06
N PHE A 139 12.78 -1.36 -12.10
CA PHE A 139 12.28 -2.68 -12.52
C PHE A 139 13.10 -3.20 -13.70
N PRO A 140 13.01 -4.49 -14.06
CA PRO A 140 13.71 -5.06 -15.21
C PRO A 140 13.39 -4.34 -16.54
N ASP A 141 12.18 -3.81 -16.66
CA ASP A 141 11.68 -3.05 -17.83
C ASP A 141 11.95 -1.54 -17.77
N GLY A 142 12.59 -1.05 -16.69
CA GLY A 142 12.99 0.35 -16.53
C GLY A 142 12.54 1.01 -15.25
N ARG A 143 12.95 2.27 -15.07
CA ARG A 143 12.62 3.08 -13.89
C ARG A 143 11.20 3.63 -13.98
N ARG A 144 10.43 3.44 -12.92
CA ARG A 144 9.07 3.97 -12.79
C ARG A 144 8.88 4.75 -11.48
N LEU A 145 7.97 5.73 -11.51
CA LEU A 145 7.48 6.42 -10.32
C LEU A 145 6.29 5.62 -9.77
N VAL A 146 6.43 5.12 -8.55
CA VAL A 146 5.45 4.23 -7.92
C VAL A 146 4.75 4.96 -6.78
N PRO A 147 3.41 5.00 -6.75
CA PRO A 147 2.66 5.51 -5.62
C PRO A 147 2.72 4.53 -4.44
N VAL A 148 2.91 5.07 -3.25
CA VAL A 148 2.99 4.31 -2.00
C VAL A 148 2.00 4.89 -1.01
N LEU A 149 1.04 4.09 -0.58
CA LEU A 149 0.17 4.45 0.54
C LEU A 149 0.98 4.37 1.83
N VAL A 150 1.00 5.46 2.57
CA VAL A 150 1.66 5.56 3.87
C VAL A 150 0.60 5.79 4.94
N MET A 151 0.60 4.97 5.98
CA MET A 151 -0.25 5.15 7.15
C MET A 151 0.60 5.20 8.42
N THR A 152 0.22 6.08 9.35
CA THR A 152 1.00 6.27 10.60
C THR A 152 0.07 6.51 11.78
N TRP A 153 0.22 5.72 12.84
CA TRP A 153 -0.47 5.95 14.10
C TRP A 153 -0.01 7.25 14.75
N SER A 154 -0.97 8.11 15.13
CA SER A 154 -0.64 9.44 15.63
C SER A 154 -0.04 9.44 17.05
N TYR A 155 -0.36 8.47 17.89
CA TYR A 155 0.23 8.36 19.23
C TYR A 155 1.63 7.73 19.20
N SER A 156 1.80 6.56 18.59
CA SER A 156 3.07 5.83 18.60
C SER A 156 4.05 6.26 17.51
N ASN A 157 3.58 6.85 16.41
CA ASN A 157 4.29 7.01 15.14
C ASN A 157 4.64 5.67 14.45
N ALA A 158 3.94 4.58 14.77
CA ALA A 158 4.13 3.30 14.09
C ALA A 158 3.69 3.41 12.61
N PRO A 159 4.59 3.15 11.65
CA PRO A 159 4.33 3.37 10.25
C PRO A 159 3.91 2.08 9.55
N PHE A 160 3.20 2.26 8.45
CA PHE A 160 2.96 1.27 7.41
C PHE A 160 3.18 1.93 6.04
N ALA A 161 3.70 1.19 5.08
CA ALA A 161 3.80 1.63 3.69
C ALA A 161 3.53 0.45 2.75
N LEU A 162 2.79 0.72 1.67
CA LEU A 162 2.44 -0.25 0.64
C LEU A 162 2.52 0.40 -0.74
N ALA A 163 3.36 -0.12 -1.61
CA ALA A 163 3.44 0.27 -3.00
C ALA A 163 2.25 -0.30 -3.78
N LEU A 164 1.64 0.53 -4.59
CA LEU A 164 0.42 0.23 -5.33
C LEU A 164 0.60 0.57 -6.82
N PRO A 165 -0.11 -0.09 -7.73
CA PRO A 165 0.00 0.21 -9.15
C PRO A 165 -0.68 1.55 -9.52
N THR A 166 -1.53 2.08 -8.66
CA THR A 166 -2.35 3.29 -8.88
C THR A 166 -2.82 3.88 -7.56
N GLU A 167 -3.33 5.12 -7.59
CA GLU A 167 -4.00 5.78 -6.45
C GLU A 167 -5.54 5.73 -6.54
N ARG A 168 -6.10 4.88 -7.38
CA ARG A 168 -7.55 4.76 -7.56
C ARG A 168 -8.23 4.16 -6.32
N THR A 169 -9.55 4.23 -6.27
CA THR A 169 -10.35 3.82 -5.11
C THR A 169 -10.04 2.38 -4.65
N GLU A 170 -9.96 1.41 -5.58
CA GLU A 170 -9.66 0.02 -5.24
C GLU A 170 -8.27 -0.17 -4.62
N ALA A 171 -7.30 0.66 -5.03
CA ALA A 171 -5.96 0.62 -4.45
C ALA A 171 -5.95 1.16 -3.01
N ILE A 172 -6.70 2.24 -2.74
CA ILE A 172 -6.89 2.75 -1.38
C ILE A 172 -7.58 1.72 -0.50
N LEU A 173 -8.67 1.11 -0.99
CA LEU A 173 -9.40 0.08 -0.25
C LEU A 173 -8.48 -1.11 0.11
N HIS A 174 -7.70 -1.58 -0.86
CA HIS A 174 -6.72 -2.66 -0.66
C HIS A 174 -5.63 -2.25 0.32
N GLY A 175 -5.01 -1.10 0.11
CA GLY A 175 -3.92 -0.61 0.96
C GLY A 175 -4.33 -0.40 2.41
N MET A 176 -5.53 0.11 2.67
CA MET A 176 -6.05 0.26 4.03
C MET A 176 -6.36 -1.10 4.68
N THR A 177 -6.94 -2.04 3.93
CA THR A 177 -7.18 -3.41 4.42
C THR A 177 -5.87 -4.09 4.81
N GLU A 178 -4.83 -3.98 3.97
CA GLU A 178 -3.49 -4.47 4.26
C GLU A 178 -2.86 -3.77 5.48
N ALA A 179 -3.05 -2.46 5.63
CA ALA A 179 -2.55 -1.70 6.77
C ALA A 179 -3.18 -2.17 8.09
N PHE A 180 -4.50 -2.34 8.16
CA PHE A 180 -5.18 -2.81 9.35
C PHE A 180 -4.79 -4.24 9.71
N THR A 181 -4.59 -5.08 8.72
CA THR A 181 -4.06 -6.45 8.90
C THR A 181 -2.61 -6.43 9.42
N PHE A 182 -1.76 -5.58 8.86
CA PHE A 182 -0.36 -5.43 9.27
C PHE A 182 -0.23 -4.88 10.70
N PHE A 183 -1.08 -3.93 11.06
CA PHE A 183 -1.11 -3.38 12.41
C PHE A 183 -1.71 -4.37 13.42
N GLY A 184 -2.64 -5.21 13.00
CA GLY A 184 -3.42 -6.07 13.89
C GLY A 184 -4.51 -5.32 14.67
N GLY A 185 -4.89 -4.12 14.21
CA GLY A 185 -5.89 -3.26 14.83
C GLY A 185 -6.33 -2.13 13.93
N VAL A 186 -7.51 -1.57 14.22
CA VAL A 186 -8.12 -0.49 13.45
C VAL A 186 -8.21 0.77 14.31
N PRO A 187 -7.74 1.94 13.85
CA PRO A 187 -7.89 3.20 14.57
C PRO A 187 -9.37 3.62 14.60
N ARG A 188 -9.76 4.42 15.61
CA ARG A 188 -11.11 4.99 15.66
C ARG A 188 -11.34 6.03 14.58
N GLU A 189 -10.29 6.77 14.17
CA GLU A 189 -10.31 7.78 13.12
C GLU A 189 -9.17 7.58 12.14
N VAL A 190 -9.47 7.72 10.83
CA VAL A 190 -8.46 7.81 9.76
C VAL A 190 -8.53 9.18 9.12
N TRP A 191 -7.42 9.88 9.14
CA TRP A 191 -7.28 11.25 8.66
C TRP A 191 -6.63 11.31 7.29
N TRP A 192 -7.31 11.99 6.36
CA TRP A 192 -6.86 12.18 4.97
C TRP A 192 -6.67 13.64 4.60
N ASP A 193 -5.79 13.92 3.63
CA ASP A 193 -5.71 15.22 2.96
C ASP A 193 -6.55 15.19 1.68
N ASN A 194 -7.86 15.29 1.83
CA ASN A 194 -8.84 15.46 0.76
C ASN A 194 -8.53 14.76 -0.60
N PRO A 195 -8.13 13.48 -0.66
CA PRO A 195 -7.96 12.80 -1.93
C PRO A 195 -9.31 12.63 -2.63
N THR A 196 -9.40 13.01 -3.89
CA THR A 196 -10.64 12.94 -4.71
C THR A 196 -11.17 11.51 -4.87
N THR A 197 -10.30 10.52 -4.72
CA THR A 197 -10.64 9.08 -4.74
C THR A 197 -11.37 8.61 -3.47
N VAL A 198 -11.27 9.35 -2.37
CA VAL A 198 -11.95 9.07 -1.10
C VAL A 198 -13.17 9.96 -0.92
N ALA A 199 -13.04 11.27 -1.24
CA ALA A 199 -14.09 12.25 -1.13
C ALA A 199 -14.50 12.75 -2.52
N ILE A 200 -15.72 12.42 -2.95
CA ILE A 200 -16.26 12.81 -4.27
C ILE A 200 -16.60 14.29 -4.31
N HIS A 201 -17.10 14.83 -3.20
CA HIS A 201 -17.47 16.24 -3.10
C HIS A 201 -16.98 16.86 -1.81
N ILE A 202 -16.41 18.06 -1.91
CA ILE A 202 -15.89 18.84 -0.78
C ILE A 202 -16.90 19.93 -0.45
N GLY A 203 -17.63 19.76 0.67
CA GLY A 203 -18.56 20.76 1.21
C GLY A 203 -17.87 21.85 2.02
N ARG A 204 -18.63 22.61 2.80
CA ARG A 204 -18.08 23.63 3.72
C ARG A 204 -17.45 22.97 4.96
N GLY A 205 -16.33 23.49 5.41
CA GLY A 205 -15.64 22.96 6.60
C GLY A 205 -15.10 21.55 6.38
N ARG A 206 -15.54 20.58 7.19
CA ARG A 206 -15.16 19.16 7.11
C ARG A 206 -16.17 18.26 6.42
N ASP A 207 -17.28 18.83 5.93
CA ASP A 207 -18.30 18.04 5.23
C ASP A 207 -17.75 17.49 3.92
N ARG A 208 -17.88 16.18 3.74
CA ARG A 208 -17.44 15.45 2.54
C ARG A 208 -18.46 14.40 2.15
N THR A 209 -18.72 14.30 0.85
CA THR A 209 -19.45 13.15 0.31
C THR A 209 -18.43 12.07 0.00
N LEU A 210 -18.49 10.97 0.72
CA LEU A 210 -17.56 9.85 0.55
C LEU A 210 -17.88 9.04 -0.70
N HIS A 211 -16.84 8.48 -1.32
CA HIS A 211 -17.03 7.46 -2.32
C HIS A 211 -17.77 6.25 -1.69
N PRO A 212 -18.86 5.71 -2.30
CA PRO A 212 -19.69 4.66 -1.68
C PRO A 212 -18.89 3.44 -1.20
N ARG A 213 -17.87 3.02 -1.97
CA ARG A 213 -17.01 1.90 -1.58
C ARG A 213 -16.10 2.23 -0.40
N TYR A 214 -15.67 3.49 -0.28
CA TYR A 214 -14.90 3.93 0.89
C TYR A 214 -15.79 4.04 2.14
N ALA A 215 -17.02 4.52 1.99
CA ALA A 215 -18.00 4.51 3.08
C ALA A 215 -18.31 3.08 3.55
N ALA A 216 -18.41 2.12 2.63
CA ALA A 216 -18.57 0.71 2.96
C ALA A 216 -17.36 0.13 3.71
N LEU A 217 -16.11 0.53 3.33
CA LEU A 217 -14.90 0.16 4.06
C LEU A 217 -14.95 0.71 5.49
N ALA A 218 -15.25 2.01 5.65
CA ALA A 218 -15.32 2.66 6.96
C ALA A 218 -16.37 1.99 7.87
N SER A 219 -17.53 1.66 7.31
CA SER A 219 -18.58 0.92 8.03
C SER A 219 -18.14 -0.50 8.41
N HIS A 220 -17.45 -1.22 7.52
CA HIS A 220 -16.99 -2.58 7.79
C HIS A 220 -15.95 -2.65 8.91
N PHE A 221 -14.98 -1.72 8.91
CA PHE A 221 -13.94 -1.62 9.93
C PHE A 221 -14.33 -0.73 11.12
N THR A 222 -15.51 -0.09 11.08
CA THR A 222 -16.07 0.77 12.15
C THR A 222 -15.21 1.96 12.53
N PHE A 223 -14.40 2.50 11.63
CA PHE A 223 -13.64 3.72 11.83
C PHE A 223 -14.36 4.95 11.26
N THR A 224 -14.06 6.13 11.83
CA THR A 224 -14.58 7.41 11.34
C THR A 224 -13.59 8.04 10.34
N PRO A 225 -13.99 8.26 9.08
CA PRO A 225 -13.20 9.03 8.13
C PRO A 225 -13.18 10.51 8.53
N THR A 226 -12.00 11.10 8.63
CA THR A 226 -11.82 12.51 8.94
C THR A 226 -10.92 13.17 7.90
N PHE A 227 -11.22 14.44 7.57
CA PHE A 227 -10.48 15.17 6.54
C PHE A 227 -9.89 16.43 7.10
N CYS A 228 -8.70 16.80 6.65
CA CYS A 228 -8.08 18.07 6.97
C CYS A 228 -8.88 19.22 6.36
N LEU A 229 -8.84 20.37 7.02
CA LEU A 229 -9.42 21.59 6.47
C LEU A 229 -8.63 22.01 5.23
N PRO A 230 -9.29 22.52 4.18
CA PRO A 230 -8.60 23.07 3.03
C PRO A 230 -7.59 24.16 3.45
N VAL A 231 -6.39 24.14 2.84
CA VAL A 231 -5.34 25.15 3.08
C VAL A 231 -4.71 25.13 4.49
N THR A 232 -4.94 24.10 5.29
CA THR A 232 -4.27 23.91 6.59
C THR A 232 -3.32 22.72 6.59
N PRO A 233 -2.12 22.82 5.99
CA PRO A 233 -1.16 21.69 5.88
C PRO A 233 -0.62 21.23 7.23
N ARG A 234 -1.02 21.89 8.34
CA ARG A 234 -0.49 21.66 9.69
C ARG A 234 -1.24 20.61 10.50
N GLU A 235 -2.34 20.07 9.97
CA GLU A 235 -3.17 19.09 10.69
C GLU A 235 -2.63 17.65 10.61
N LYS A 236 -1.67 17.36 9.68
CA LYS A 236 -1.04 16.03 9.47
C LYS A 236 0.50 16.06 9.48
N PRO A 237 1.16 16.52 10.54
CA PRO A 237 2.63 16.63 10.54
C PRO A 237 3.32 15.26 10.56
N ARG A 238 2.64 14.20 11.01
CA ARG A 238 3.27 12.89 11.23
C ARG A 238 3.40 12.10 9.95
N VAL A 239 2.31 11.98 9.16
CA VAL A 239 2.38 11.26 7.88
C VAL A 239 3.24 11.99 6.84
N GLU A 240 3.23 13.33 6.81
CA GLU A 240 4.13 14.10 5.94
C GLU A 240 5.61 13.82 6.25
N ASN A 241 5.98 13.73 7.52
CA ASN A 241 7.32 13.34 7.91
C ASN A 241 7.62 11.89 7.52
N ARG A 242 6.62 11.01 7.58
CA ARG A 242 6.78 9.61 7.20
C ARG A 242 6.94 9.44 5.68
N VAL A 243 6.25 10.24 4.88
CA VAL A 243 6.49 10.31 3.42
C VAL A 243 7.92 10.77 3.11
N LYS A 244 8.46 11.73 3.89
CA LYS A 244 9.87 12.15 3.76
C LYS A 244 10.84 11.03 4.17
N ASP A 245 10.53 10.29 5.25
CA ASP A 245 11.32 9.13 5.69
C ASP A 245 11.27 8.00 4.63
N LEU A 246 10.09 7.73 4.03
CA LEU A 246 9.95 6.80 2.92
C LEU A 246 10.93 7.14 1.80
N GLN A 247 10.94 8.38 1.33
CA GLN A 247 11.79 8.81 0.22
C GLN A 247 13.30 8.81 0.56
N ARG A 248 13.66 9.25 1.78
CA ARG A 248 15.06 9.50 2.18
C ARG A 248 15.74 8.30 2.82
N MET A 249 15.00 7.39 3.41
CA MET A 249 15.55 6.28 4.17
C MET A 249 15.16 4.92 3.60
N TRP A 250 13.88 4.70 3.25
CA TRP A 250 13.39 3.39 2.83
C TRP A 250 13.55 3.16 1.33
N ALA A 251 13.52 4.25 0.54
CA ALA A 251 13.73 4.21 -0.90
C ALA A 251 15.09 4.82 -1.33
N THR A 252 16.06 4.89 -0.43
CA THR A 252 17.42 5.37 -0.72
C THR A 252 18.46 4.35 -0.23
N PRO A 253 19.32 3.79 -1.12
CA PRO A 253 19.36 4.03 -2.58
C PRO A 253 18.08 3.60 -3.30
N VAL A 254 17.89 4.03 -4.56
CA VAL A 254 16.71 3.65 -5.36
C VAL A 254 16.55 2.13 -5.38
N PRO A 255 15.42 1.58 -4.92
CA PRO A 255 15.20 0.15 -4.87
C PRO A 255 15.25 -0.48 -6.27
N ARG A 256 15.86 -1.66 -6.37
CA ARG A 256 15.88 -2.49 -7.58
C ARG A 256 15.17 -3.79 -7.26
N VAL A 257 14.04 -4.02 -7.91
CA VAL A 257 13.15 -5.15 -7.61
C VAL A 257 12.53 -5.70 -8.89
N ASN A 258 12.10 -6.95 -8.86
CA ASN A 258 11.47 -7.59 -10.01
C ASN A 258 10.00 -7.19 -10.17
N ASP A 259 9.30 -6.96 -9.05
CA ASP A 259 7.88 -6.62 -9.05
C ASP A 259 7.48 -5.82 -7.78
N LEU A 260 6.20 -5.42 -7.72
CA LEU A 260 5.64 -4.73 -6.55
C LEU A 260 5.58 -5.62 -5.31
N GLY A 261 5.53 -6.94 -5.45
CA GLY A 261 5.51 -7.88 -4.31
C GLY A 261 6.83 -7.83 -3.54
N GLU A 262 7.96 -7.86 -4.26
CA GLU A 262 9.30 -7.74 -3.68
C GLU A 262 9.49 -6.35 -3.02
N LEU A 263 9.04 -5.28 -3.69
CA LEU A 263 9.05 -3.94 -3.10
C LEU A 263 8.24 -3.88 -1.82
N ASN A 264 7.05 -4.46 -1.80
CA ASN A 264 6.17 -4.46 -0.64
C ASN A 264 6.73 -5.31 0.52
N ALA A 265 7.44 -6.39 0.23
CA ALA A 265 8.17 -7.15 1.26
C ALA A 265 9.26 -6.29 1.92
N HIS A 266 10.03 -5.53 1.12
CA HIS A 266 11.01 -4.57 1.63
C HIS A 266 10.37 -3.46 2.49
N LEU A 267 9.30 -2.81 2.00
CA LEU A 267 8.60 -1.74 2.73
C LEU A 267 7.99 -2.26 4.04
N ARG A 268 7.43 -3.46 4.04
CA ARG A 268 6.91 -4.13 5.25
C ARG A 268 8.01 -4.33 6.29
N GLN A 269 9.19 -4.79 5.88
CA GLN A 269 10.33 -4.95 6.77
C GLN A 269 10.80 -3.61 7.33
N CYS A 270 10.88 -2.55 6.52
CA CYS A 270 11.18 -1.20 6.97
C CYS A 270 10.18 -0.72 8.04
N GLY A 271 8.89 -0.99 7.85
CA GLY A 271 7.82 -0.66 8.80
C GLY A 271 7.98 -1.39 10.14
N VAL A 272 8.41 -2.65 10.12
CA VAL A 272 8.71 -3.43 11.34
C VAL A 272 9.92 -2.85 12.05
N THR A 273 11.04 -2.67 11.34
CA THR A 273 12.29 -2.14 11.91
C THR A 273 12.13 -0.71 12.46
N ALA A 274 11.23 0.10 11.86
CA ALA A 274 10.95 1.44 12.36
C ALA A 274 10.35 1.45 13.78
N ARG A 275 9.84 0.32 14.28
CA ARG A 275 9.30 0.20 15.65
C ARG A 275 10.40 0.20 16.72
N ASP A 276 11.63 -0.14 16.37
CA ASP A 276 12.78 -0.14 17.30
C ASP A 276 13.34 1.25 17.57
N ARG A 277 12.93 2.25 16.78
CA ARG A 277 13.40 3.64 16.91
C ARG A 277 12.72 4.34 18.09
N THR A 278 13.46 5.23 18.75
CA THR A 278 12.90 6.15 19.74
C THR A 278 12.18 7.32 19.06
N CYS A 279 11.09 7.79 19.66
CA CYS A 279 10.28 8.88 19.11
C CYS A 279 10.63 10.22 19.78
N GLY A 280 11.33 11.10 19.06
CA GLY A 280 11.67 12.45 19.53
C GLY A 280 12.52 12.44 20.82
N SER A 281 12.09 13.22 21.81
CA SER A 281 12.72 13.29 23.14
C SER A 281 12.27 12.19 24.11
N ASN A 282 11.36 11.30 23.68
CA ASN A 282 10.86 10.22 24.52
C ASN A 282 11.90 9.10 24.64
N ALA A 283 12.08 8.56 25.83
CA ALA A 283 12.95 7.41 26.08
C ALA A 283 12.37 6.09 25.55
N GLU A 284 11.06 6.08 25.21
CA GLU A 284 10.34 4.90 24.76
C GLU A 284 10.47 4.68 23.26
N THR A 285 10.54 3.41 22.85
CA THR A 285 10.51 3.05 21.42
C THR A 285 9.12 3.21 20.82
N VAL A 286 9.06 3.36 19.49
CA VAL A 286 7.81 3.33 18.72
C VAL A 286 7.05 2.05 19.00
N GLY A 287 7.73 0.89 19.10
CA GLY A 287 7.11 -0.41 19.38
C GLY A 287 6.43 -0.48 20.74
N THR A 288 7.07 0.04 21.81
CA THR A 288 6.47 0.11 23.15
C THR A 288 5.20 0.97 23.15
N ARG A 289 5.24 2.11 22.48
CA ARG A 289 4.06 2.97 22.34
C ARG A 289 2.97 2.33 21.46
N PHE A 290 3.37 1.63 20.39
CA PHE A 290 2.45 0.93 19.50
C PHE A 290 1.67 -0.19 20.20
N ALA A 291 2.25 -0.87 21.16
CA ALA A 291 1.51 -1.84 21.98
C ALA A 291 0.32 -1.19 22.72
N ARG A 292 0.46 0.07 23.15
CA ARG A 292 -0.66 0.84 23.76
C ARG A 292 -1.70 1.25 22.72
N ASP A 293 -1.27 1.61 21.48
CA ASP A 293 -2.21 1.84 20.38
C ASP A 293 -3.07 0.60 20.13
N LEU A 294 -2.44 -0.57 20.04
CA LEU A 294 -3.16 -1.82 19.79
C LEU A 294 -4.12 -2.21 20.93
N ALA A 295 -3.71 -1.97 22.19
CA ALA A 295 -4.58 -2.25 23.34
C ALA A 295 -5.87 -1.41 23.34
N ALA A 296 -5.83 -0.21 22.74
CA ALA A 296 -6.97 0.71 22.64
C ALA A 296 -7.65 0.74 21.26
N ALA A 297 -7.08 0.06 20.28
CA ALA A 297 -7.59 -0.02 18.90
C ALA A 297 -8.87 -0.86 18.81
N LEU A 298 -9.62 -0.66 17.74
CA LEU A 298 -10.73 -1.54 17.38
C LEU A 298 -10.18 -2.87 16.82
N PRO A 299 -10.85 -4.00 17.05
CA PRO A 299 -10.42 -5.27 16.50
C PRO A 299 -10.58 -5.30 14.97
N VAL A 300 -9.69 -6.01 14.29
CA VAL A 300 -9.86 -6.31 12.87
C VAL A 300 -11.01 -7.31 12.71
N PRO A 301 -12.01 -7.02 11.86
CA PRO A 301 -13.13 -7.95 11.62
C PRO A 301 -12.64 -9.30 11.07
N ALA A 302 -13.20 -10.40 11.57
CA ALA A 302 -12.86 -11.75 11.09
C ALA A 302 -13.26 -11.97 9.62
N ARG A 303 -14.32 -11.30 9.14
CA ARG A 303 -14.75 -11.38 7.76
C ARG A 303 -13.91 -10.43 6.90
N PRO A 304 -13.26 -10.89 5.82
CA PRO A 304 -12.46 -10.03 4.97
C PRO A 304 -13.35 -9.04 4.20
N PHE A 305 -12.85 -7.83 4.00
CA PHE A 305 -13.48 -6.83 3.13
C PHE A 305 -13.09 -7.07 1.66
N GLU A 306 -14.06 -7.03 0.76
CA GLU A 306 -13.77 -7.07 -0.68
C GLU A 306 -13.30 -5.69 -1.17
N ALA A 307 -11.99 -5.49 -1.20
CA ALA A 307 -11.35 -4.25 -1.65
C ALA A 307 -11.41 -4.09 -3.18
N CYS A 308 -12.59 -3.88 -3.72
CA CYS A 308 -12.82 -3.73 -5.15
C CYS A 308 -13.81 -2.60 -5.45
N VAL A 309 -13.74 -2.07 -6.67
CA VAL A 309 -14.83 -1.30 -7.26
C VAL A 309 -15.81 -2.24 -7.93
N VAL A 310 -17.09 -1.88 -7.94
CA VAL A 310 -18.17 -2.69 -8.49
C VAL A 310 -18.86 -1.90 -9.59
N GLN A 311 -18.96 -2.49 -10.78
CA GLN A 311 -19.56 -1.86 -11.95
C GLN A 311 -20.56 -2.83 -12.59
N PRO A 312 -21.79 -2.38 -12.89
CA PRO A 312 -22.70 -3.16 -13.75
C PRO A 312 -22.17 -3.20 -15.18
N GLY A 313 -22.35 -4.30 -15.86
CA GLY A 313 -21.92 -4.50 -17.25
C GLY A 313 -22.76 -5.52 -17.98
N ALA A 314 -22.45 -5.71 -19.25
CA ALA A 314 -23.01 -6.76 -20.07
C ALA A 314 -21.92 -7.44 -20.89
N VAL A 315 -22.09 -8.72 -21.14
CA VAL A 315 -21.19 -9.48 -22.00
C VAL A 315 -21.60 -9.27 -23.46
N ASP A 316 -20.64 -8.90 -24.29
CA ASP A 316 -20.87 -8.62 -25.72
C ASP A 316 -20.87 -9.89 -26.60
N LYS A 317 -21.04 -9.69 -27.92
CA LYS A 317 -20.97 -10.76 -28.92
C LYS A 317 -19.63 -11.46 -29.05
N TYR A 318 -18.56 -10.85 -28.51
CA TYR A 318 -17.22 -11.41 -28.48
C TYR A 318 -16.92 -12.13 -27.15
N GLN A 319 -17.98 -12.36 -26.34
CA GLN A 319 -17.86 -12.98 -25.01
C GLN A 319 -16.94 -12.18 -24.08
N THR A 320 -17.01 -10.85 -24.15
CA THR A 320 -16.21 -10.00 -23.26
C THR A 320 -17.07 -9.03 -22.47
N ALA A 321 -16.67 -8.78 -21.22
CA ALA A 321 -17.16 -7.71 -20.37
C ALA A 321 -16.15 -6.57 -20.36
N ALA A 322 -16.63 -5.33 -20.38
CA ALA A 322 -15.78 -4.15 -20.34
C ALA A 322 -15.47 -3.74 -18.89
N PHE A 323 -14.22 -3.40 -18.61
CA PHE A 323 -13.80 -2.77 -17.36
C PHE A 323 -12.54 -1.92 -17.59
N ASP A 324 -12.56 -0.68 -17.09
CA ASP A 324 -11.40 0.22 -17.09
C ASP A 324 -10.71 0.36 -18.46
N GLY A 325 -11.51 0.53 -19.53
CA GLY A 325 -11.00 0.65 -20.89
C GLY A 325 -10.54 -0.64 -21.56
N ASN A 326 -10.60 -1.76 -20.87
CA ASN A 326 -10.17 -3.08 -21.33
C ASN A 326 -11.34 -4.06 -21.48
N ARG A 327 -11.10 -5.18 -22.15
CA ARG A 327 -12.07 -6.24 -22.37
C ARG A 327 -11.60 -7.55 -21.77
N TYR A 328 -12.45 -8.22 -20.98
CA TYR A 328 -12.16 -9.45 -20.26
C TYR A 328 -13.11 -10.55 -20.70
N SER A 329 -12.57 -11.69 -21.09
CA SER A 329 -13.39 -12.79 -21.64
C SER A 329 -14.23 -13.48 -20.57
N VAL A 330 -15.35 -14.05 -21.02
CA VAL A 330 -16.31 -14.78 -20.18
C VAL A 330 -16.75 -16.05 -20.91
N PRO A 331 -17.02 -17.16 -20.21
CA PRO A 331 -17.53 -18.38 -20.85
C PRO A 331 -18.80 -18.12 -21.70
N ARG A 332 -18.89 -18.79 -22.87
CA ARG A 332 -19.95 -18.57 -23.88
C ARG A 332 -21.38 -18.54 -23.34
N ARG A 333 -21.68 -19.35 -22.31
CA ARG A 333 -23.01 -19.40 -21.70
C ARG A 333 -23.51 -18.06 -21.13
N TRP A 334 -22.60 -17.12 -20.91
CA TRP A 334 -22.88 -15.78 -20.37
C TRP A 334 -22.91 -14.69 -21.43
N ALA A 335 -22.70 -15.03 -22.72
CA ALA A 335 -22.80 -14.06 -23.82
C ALA A 335 -24.18 -13.39 -23.83
N PHE A 336 -24.19 -12.08 -24.06
CA PHE A 336 -25.37 -11.21 -24.09
C PHE A 336 -26.14 -11.08 -22.78
N ARG A 337 -25.56 -11.55 -21.65
CA ARG A 337 -26.20 -11.46 -20.34
C ARG A 337 -25.64 -10.29 -19.52
N PRO A 338 -26.46 -9.71 -18.63
CA PRO A 338 -25.97 -8.76 -17.64
C PRO A 338 -25.03 -9.45 -16.67
N VAL A 339 -23.99 -8.72 -16.27
CA VAL A 339 -22.98 -9.18 -15.30
C VAL A 339 -22.59 -8.04 -14.36
N THR A 340 -22.02 -8.38 -13.23
CA THR A 340 -21.36 -7.43 -12.34
C THR A 340 -19.86 -7.63 -12.46
N VAL A 341 -19.12 -6.55 -12.74
CA VAL A 341 -17.66 -6.58 -12.81
C VAL A 341 -17.09 -6.02 -11.50
N LYS A 342 -16.26 -6.82 -10.82
CA LYS A 342 -15.53 -6.44 -9.61
C LYS A 342 -14.06 -6.20 -9.97
N GLY A 343 -13.60 -4.94 -9.92
CA GLY A 343 -12.20 -4.57 -10.18
C GLY A 343 -11.42 -4.48 -8.89
N PHE A 344 -10.50 -5.43 -8.68
CA PHE A 344 -9.51 -5.42 -7.61
C PHE A 344 -8.21 -4.77 -8.09
N VAL A 345 -7.23 -4.65 -7.23
CA VAL A 345 -5.90 -4.13 -7.59
C VAL A 345 -5.16 -5.08 -8.54
N ASP A 346 -5.26 -6.38 -8.31
CA ASP A 346 -4.52 -7.43 -9.01
C ASP A 346 -5.32 -8.15 -10.08
N ARG A 347 -6.64 -8.15 -9.95
CA ARG A 347 -7.54 -8.96 -10.78
C ARG A 347 -8.86 -8.27 -11.09
N VAL A 348 -9.52 -8.76 -12.12
CA VAL A 348 -10.91 -8.44 -12.48
C VAL A 348 -11.72 -9.72 -12.36
N ALA A 349 -12.75 -9.71 -11.51
CA ALA A 349 -13.68 -10.83 -11.36
C ALA A 349 -15.04 -10.45 -11.97
N ILE A 350 -15.58 -11.32 -12.79
CA ILE A 350 -16.89 -11.15 -13.43
C ILE A 350 -17.87 -12.07 -12.72
N VAL A 351 -18.96 -11.50 -12.26
CA VAL A 351 -20.00 -12.17 -11.45
C VAL A 351 -21.30 -12.18 -12.20
N ALA A 352 -21.90 -13.34 -12.31
CA ALA A 352 -23.26 -13.54 -12.83
C ALA A 352 -24.00 -14.54 -11.95
N ASP A 353 -25.30 -14.35 -11.74
CA ASP A 353 -26.13 -15.19 -10.87
C ASP A 353 -25.48 -15.46 -9.51
N HIS A 354 -24.93 -14.40 -8.88
CA HIS A 354 -24.24 -14.43 -7.59
C HIS A 354 -22.98 -15.32 -7.51
N ARG A 355 -22.45 -15.77 -8.66
CA ARG A 355 -21.23 -16.59 -8.74
C ARG A 355 -20.17 -15.91 -9.58
N VAL A 356 -18.92 -16.07 -9.19
CA VAL A 356 -17.78 -15.67 -10.03
C VAL A 356 -17.72 -16.61 -11.22
N VAL A 357 -17.85 -16.06 -12.42
CA VAL A 357 -17.90 -16.82 -13.68
C VAL A 357 -16.61 -16.70 -14.48
N ALA A 358 -15.81 -15.68 -14.23
CA ALA A 358 -14.47 -15.50 -14.78
C ALA A 358 -13.62 -14.64 -13.83
N THR A 359 -12.32 -14.92 -13.80
CA THR A 359 -11.32 -14.12 -13.09
C THR A 359 -10.10 -13.97 -13.99
N HIS A 360 -9.66 -12.73 -14.17
CA HIS A 360 -8.50 -12.41 -15.00
C HIS A 360 -7.50 -11.56 -14.21
N ARG A 361 -6.22 -11.62 -14.57
CA ARG A 361 -5.25 -10.64 -14.13
C ARG A 361 -5.66 -9.26 -14.64
N ARG A 362 -5.61 -8.24 -13.80
CA ARG A 362 -5.94 -6.88 -14.20
C ARG A 362 -4.85 -6.30 -15.09
N SER A 363 -5.25 -5.68 -16.20
CA SER A 363 -4.40 -4.81 -16.99
C SER A 363 -4.68 -3.34 -16.64
N TYR A 364 -3.62 -2.56 -16.51
CA TYR A 364 -3.66 -1.11 -16.34
C TYR A 364 -3.36 -0.35 -17.65
N ALA A 365 -3.06 -1.07 -18.73
CA ALA A 365 -3.04 -0.51 -20.08
C ALA A 365 -4.46 -0.21 -20.56
N THR A 366 -4.61 0.49 -21.67
CA THR A 366 -5.90 0.85 -22.25
C THR A 366 -6.08 0.17 -23.60
N GLY A 367 -7.27 -0.37 -23.84
CA GLY A 367 -7.62 -1.00 -25.13
C GLY A 367 -7.22 -2.47 -25.24
N GLU A 368 -6.77 -3.09 -24.15
CA GLU A 368 -6.35 -4.49 -24.16
C GLU A 368 -7.53 -5.46 -24.11
N ARG A 369 -7.27 -6.64 -24.65
CA ARG A 369 -8.17 -7.80 -24.57
C ARG A 369 -7.49 -8.89 -23.77
N VAL A 370 -7.93 -9.07 -22.53
CA VAL A 370 -7.47 -10.14 -21.65
C VAL A 370 -8.37 -11.34 -21.85
N LEU A 371 -7.90 -12.27 -22.65
CA LEU A 371 -8.70 -13.41 -23.11
C LEU A 371 -8.18 -14.71 -22.52
N ASP A 372 -9.08 -15.50 -21.95
CA ASP A 372 -8.80 -16.87 -21.52
C ASP A 372 -9.19 -17.84 -22.65
N PRO A 373 -8.26 -18.62 -23.21
CA PRO A 373 -8.56 -19.59 -24.27
C PRO A 373 -9.68 -20.57 -23.91
N LEU A 374 -9.79 -20.94 -22.63
CA LEU A 374 -10.81 -21.88 -22.15
C LEU A 374 -12.24 -21.38 -22.34
N HIS A 375 -12.45 -20.06 -22.32
CA HIS A 375 -13.78 -19.46 -22.50
C HIS A 375 -14.36 -19.67 -23.91
N PHE A 376 -13.50 -19.89 -24.91
CA PHE A 376 -13.88 -19.98 -26.32
C PHE A 376 -13.89 -21.41 -26.86
N LEU A 377 -13.46 -22.41 -26.08
CA LEU A 377 -13.38 -23.81 -26.54
C LEU A 377 -14.71 -24.37 -27.08
N ALA A 378 -15.84 -23.95 -26.47
CA ALA A 378 -17.14 -24.38 -26.95
C ALA A 378 -17.49 -23.89 -28.38
N ILE A 379 -16.87 -22.79 -28.85
CA ILE A 379 -17.05 -22.30 -30.22
C ILE A 379 -16.27 -23.17 -31.23
N LEU A 380 -15.13 -23.70 -30.81
CA LEU A 380 -14.25 -24.52 -31.65
C LEU A 380 -14.95 -25.79 -32.14
N GLU A 381 -15.91 -26.35 -31.39
CA GLU A 381 -16.68 -27.53 -31.86
C GLU A 381 -17.45 -27.24 -33.15
N THR A 382 -17.99 -26.03 -33.25
CA THR A 382 -18.74 -25.60 -34.42
C THR A 382 -17.87 -24.99 -35.51
N ARG A 383 -16.72 -24.42 -35.13
CA ARG A 383 -15.77 -23.73 -36.03
C ARG A 383 -14.32 -24.13 -35.75
N PRO A 384 -13.92 -25.39 -36.05
CA PRO A 384 -12.57 -25.90 -35.73
C PRO A 384 -11.43 -25.10 -36.35
N ALA A 385 -11.61 -24.52 -37.53
CA ALA A 385 -10.60 -23.70 -38.22
C ALA A 385 -10.20 -22.44 -37.39
N THR A 386 -11.04 -22.01 -36.44
CA THR A 386 -10.72 -20.87 -35.55
C THR A 386 -9.52 -21.16 -34.65
N LEU A 387 -9.22 -22.44 -34.35
CA LEU A 387 -8.08 -22.84 -33.52
C LEU A 387 -6.75 -22.33 -34.09
N ASP A 388 -6.60 -22.32 -35.42
CA ASP A 388 -5.36 -21.95 -36.09
C ASP A 388 -5.26 -20.44 -36.38
N HIS A 389 -6.40 -19.75 -36.42
CA HIS A 389 -6.45 -18.37 -36.87
C HIS A 389 -6.75 -17.34 -35.76
N ALA A 390 -7.34 -17.76 -34.63
CA ALA A 390 -7.68 -16.82 -33.58
C ALA A 390 -6.44 -16.46 -32.71
N PRO A 391 -6.18 -15.16 -32.48
CA PRO A 391 -5.03 -14.73 -31.67
C PRO A 391 -4.99 -15.34 -30.27
N VAL A 392 -6.16 -15.60 -29.68
CA VAL A 392 -6.27 -16.18 -28.33
C VAL A 392 -5.64 -17.58 -28.21
N TYR A 393 -5.56 -18.33 -29.32
CA TYR A 393 -4.96 -19.66 -29.33
C TYR A 393 -3.52 -19.66 -29.83
N ARG A 394 -3.15 -18.71 -30.67
CA ARG A 394 -1.80 -18.59 -31.23
C ARG A 394 -0.76 -18.38 -30.14
N ASP A 395 -1.11 -17.56 -29.15
CA ASP A 395 -0.21 -17.20 -28.05
C ASP A 395 -0.40 -18.11 -26.82
N TRP A 396 -1.25 -19.15 -26.95
CA TRP A 396 -1.50 -20.10 -25.87
C TRP A 396 -0.40 -21.14 -25.79
N VAL A 397 0.48 -21.00 -24.79
CA VAL A 397 1.58 -21.91 -24.57
C VAL A 397 1.08 -23.16 -23.84
N LEU A 398 1.15 -24.29 -24.51
CA LEU A 398 0.87 -25.62 -23.95
C LEU A 398 2.13 -26.49 -23.99
N PRO A 399 2.25 -27.51 -23.10
CA PRO A 399 3.33 -28.46 -23.16
C PRO A 399 3.45 -29.13 -24.53
N PRO A 400 4.66 -29.52 -24.97
CA PRO A 400 4.92 -30.10 -26.30
C PRO A 400 4.05 -31.31 -26.65
N VAL A 401 3.66 -32.09 -25.63
CA VAL A 401 2.82 -33.29 -25.79
C VAL A 401 1.47 -33.00 -26.44
N PHE A 402 0.93 -31.79 -26.24
CA PHE A 402 -0.32 -31.36 -26.88
C PHE A 402 -0.18 -31.18 -28.38
N ALA A 403 0.94 -30.60 -28.83
CA ALA A 403 1.22 -30.41 -30.24
C ALA A 403 1.52 -31.77 -30.93
N GLU A 404 2.18 -32.68 -30.22
CA GLU A 404 2.43 -34.03 -30.66
C GLU A 404 1.13 -34.84 -30.82
N LEU A 405 0.26 -34.78 -29.80
CA LEU A 405 -1.05 -35.41 -29.85
C LEU A 405 -1.88 -34.90 -31.03
N ARG A 406 -1.88 -33.59 -31.28
CA ARG A 406 -2.59 -33.01 -32.41
C ARG A 406 -2.13 -33.60 -33.73
N ARG A 407 -0.81 -33.67 -33.99
CA ARG A 407 -0.21 -34.24 -35.20
C ARG A 407 -0.58 -35.70 -35.36
N GLU A 408 -0.55 -36.48 -34.29
CA GLU A 408 -0.91 -37.88 -34.29
C GLU A 408 -2.39 -38.11 -34.62
N LEU A 409 -3.30 -37.32 -34.01
CA LEU A 409 -4.74 -37.38 -34.29
C LEU A 409 -5.06 -36.97 -35.72
N GLU A 410 -4.42 -35.94 -36.26
CA GLU A 410 -4.58 -35.50 -37.65
C GLU A 410 -4.07 -36.54 -38.65
N ALA A 411 -2.92 -37.20 -38.36
CA ALA A 411 -2.36 -38.24 -39.21
C ALA A 411 -3.24 -39.51 -39.25
N ARG A 412 -3.86 -39.88 -38.12
CA ARG A 412 -4.69 -41.11 -38.01
C ARG A 412 -6.12 -40.92 -38.54
N LEU A 413 -6.72 -39.78 -38.28
CA LEU A 413 -8.15 -39.55 -38.51
C LEU A 413 -8.43 -38.56 -39.64
N GLY A 414 -7.39 -37.99 -40.23
CA GLY A 414 -7.48 -36.87 -41.13
C GLY A 414 -7.65 -35.54 -40.38
N VAL A 415 -7.28 -34.45 -41.05
CA VAL A 415 -7.22 -33.11 -40.43
C VAL A 415 -8.50 -32.71 -39.72
N ARG A 416 -9.66 -32.85 -40.37
CA ARG A 416 -10.94 -32.39 -39.83
C ARG A 416 -11.42 -33.18 -38.61
N ALA A 417 -11.25 -34.50 -38.62
CA ALA A 417 -11.66 -35.35 -37.50
C ALA A 417 -10.65 -35.29 -36.36
N GLY A 418 -9.36 -35.27 -36.70
CA GLY A 418 -8.25 -35.16 -35.73
C GLY A 418 -8.32 -33.86 -34.92
N VAL A 419 -8.53 -32.70 -35.57
CA VAL A 419 -8.71 -31.41 -34.90
C VAL A 419 -9.94 -31.40 -33.95
N ARG A 420 -11.04 -32.05 -34.35
CA ARG A 420 -12.20 -32.16 -33.43
C ARG A 420 -11.89 -33.01 -32.21
N GLN A 421 -11.16 -34.11 -32.34
CA GLN A 421 -10.74 -34.90 -31.20
C GLN A 421 -9.79 -34.09 -30.30
N TYR A 422 -8.85 -33.37 -30.90
CA TYR A 422 -7.92 -32.50 -30.16
C TYR A 422 -8.65 -31.43 -29.38
N ILE A 423 -9.66 -30.75 -29.96
CA ILE A 423 -10.50 -29.74 -29.28
C ILE A 423 -11.18 -30.35 -28.04
N ARG A 424 -11.68 -31.60 -28.14
CA ARG A 424 -12.28 -32.26 -26.96
C ARG A 424 -11.26 -32.52 -25.85
N VAL A 425 -10.00 -32.82 -26.21
CA VAL A 425 -8.93 -32.94 -25.22
C VAL A 425 -8.63 -31.57 -24.57
N LEU A 426 -8.58 -30.49 -25.35
CA LEU A 426 -8.40 -29.14 -24.81
C LEU A 426 -9.54 -28.74 -23.85
N GLN A 427 -10.76 -29.19 -24.09
CA GLN A 427 -11.90 -28.92 -23.20
C GLN A 427 -11.73 -29.54 -21.82
N LEU A 428 -10.92 -30.59 -21.66
CA LEU A 428 -10.61 -31.18 -20.36
C LEU A 428 -9.91 -30.16 -19.43
N LEU A 429 -9.18 -29.19 -19.98
CA LEU A 429 -8.51 -28.15 -19.23
C LEU A 429 -9.49 -27.21 -18.49
N ALA A 430 -10.78 -27.24 -18.85
CA ALA A 430 -11.82 -26.54 -18.09
C ALA A 430 -12.20 -27.27 -16.77
N ALA A 431 -11.95 -28.58 -16.67
CA ALA A 431 -12.32 -29.41 -15.52
C ALA A 431 -11.12 -29.98 -14.75
N HIS A 432 -9.99 -30.13 -15.43
CA HIS A 432 -8.78 -30.74 -14.88
C HIS A 432 -7.58 -29.78 -15.00
N PRO A 433 -6.67 -29.71 -14.03
CA PRO A 433 -5.44 -28.94 -14.12
C PRO A 433 -4.53 -29.46 -15.25
N LEU A 434 -3.71 -28.58 -15.81
CA LEU A 434 -2.88 -28.84 -16.99
C LEU A 434 -1.96 -30.06 -16.83
N ASP A 435 -1.30 -30.20 -15.69
CA ASP A 435 -0.40 -31.32 -15.38
C ASP A 435 -1.11 -32.68 -15.41
N ARG A 436 -2.37 -32.71 -14.97
CA ARG A 436 -3.17 -33.96 -15.01
C ARG A 436 -3.55 -34.34 -16.42
N VAL A 437 -3.96 -33.38 -17.24
CA VAL A 437 -4.33 -33.61 -18.65
C VAL A 437 -3.05 -34.03 -19.43
N GLU A 438 -1.93 -33.37 -19.18
CA GLU A 438 -0.64 -33.74 -19.75
C GLU A 438 -0.26 -35.18 -19.43
N ARG A 439 -0.32 -35.61 -18.17
CA ARG A 439 -0.07 -36.98 -17.75
C ARG A 439 -1.04 -37.96 -18.39
N ALA A 440 -2.34 -37.62 -18.48
CA ALA A 440 -3.33 -38.46 -19.13
C ALA A 440 -3.01 -38.69 -20.62
N ILE A 441 -2.58 -37.64 -21.33
CA ILE A 441 -2.14 -37.73 -22.73
C ILE A 441 -0.94 -38.65 -22.84
N GLN A 442 0.08 -38.49 -22.01
CA GLN A 442 1.29 -39.30 -22.01
C GLN A 442 0.98 -40.78 -21.76
N GLU A 443 0.18 -41.10 -20.71
CA GLU A 443 -0.19 -42.47 -20.37
C GLU A 443 -0.97 -43.17 -21.52
N VAL A 444 -1.95 -42.45 -22.13
CA VAL A 444 -2.77 -43.03 -23.19
C VAL A 444 -1.99 -43.21 -24.48
N ARG A 445 -1.09 -42.26 -24.81
CA ARG A 445 -0.19 -42.41 -25.98
C ARG A 445 0.71 -43.66 -25.88
N VAL A 446 1.26 -43.93 -24.69
CA VAL A 446 2.07 -45.17 -24.48
C VAL A 446 1.23 -46.42 -24.70
N ARG A 447 -0.07 -46.40 -24.46
CA ARG A 447 -0.99 -47.52 -24.72
C ARG A 447 -1.40 -47.65 -26.18
N GLY A 448 -1.07 -46.67 -27.03
CA GLY A 448 -1.24 -46.75 -28.48
C GLY A 448 -2.60 -46.32 -29.04
N ASP A 449 -3.53 -45.86 -28.21
CA ASP A 449 -4.84 -45.36 -28.67
C ASP A 449 -5.22 -44.00 -28.07
N PRO A 450 -4.60 -42.90 -28.52
CA PRO A 450 -4.82 -41.54 -27.99
C PRO A 450 -6.11 -40.95 -28.54
N THR A 451 -7.25 -41.50 -28.17
CA THR A 451 -8.57 -40.88 -28.42
C THR A 451 -8.96 -39.91 -27.30
N ALA A 452 -9.79 -38.92 -27.62
CA ALA A 452 -10.30 -37.99 -26.62
C ALA A 452 -11.04 -38.73 -25.48
N ILE A 453 -11.76 -39.78 -25.79
CA ILE A 453 -12.49 -40.62 -24.82
C ILE A 453 -11.52 -41.29 -23.85
N ALA A 454 -10.45 -41.92 -24.38
CA ALA A 454 -9.45 -42.61 -23.57
C ALA A 454 -8.69 -41.63 -22.67
N ILE A 455 -8.36 -40.43 -23.20
CA ILE A 455 -7.69 -39.37 -22.41
C ILE A 455 -8.62 -38.83 -21.32
N THR A 456 -9.91 -38.65 -21.63
CA THR A 456 -10.93 -38.21 -20.62
C THR A 456 -11.01 -39.23 -19.48
N ALA A 457 -11.20 -40.51 -19.83
CA ALA A 457 -11.29 -41.58 -18.83
C ALA A 457 -10.00 -41.67 -17.95
N CYS A 458 -8.82 -41.45 -18.58
CA CYS A 458 -7.57 -41.44 -17.86
C CYS A 458 -7.46 -40.18 -16.91
N ALA A 459 -7.83 -39.01 -17.38
CA ALA A 459 -7.84 -37.78 -16.56
C ALA A 459 -8.79 -37.91 -15.38
N ASP A 460 -9.99 -38.46 -15.59
CA ASP A 460 -10.95 -38.77 -14.53
C ASP A 460 -10.44 -39.75 -13.52
N ARG A 461 -9.77 -40.82 -13.99
CA ARG A 461 -9.11 -41.81 -13.13
C ARG A 461 -8.02 -41.15 -12.26
N LEU A 462 -7.19 -40.31 -12.86
CA LEU A 462 -6.15 -39.55 -12.14
C LEU A 462 -6.73 -38.52 -11.19
N ALA A 463 -7.97 -38.09 -11.37
CA ALA A 463 -8.67 -37.18 -10.48
C ALA A 463 -9.20 -37.88 -9.21
N ARG A 464 -9.48 -39.16 -9.29
CA ARG A 464 -9.93 -39.92 -8.15
C ARG A 464 -8.73 -40.10 -7.21
N THR A 465 -8.82 -39.56 -6.00
CA THR A 465 -7.90 -39.89 -4.93
C THR A 465 -7.94 -41.40 -4.76
N PRO A 466 -6.81 -42.15 -4.69
CA PRO A 466 -6.87 -43.53 -4.36
C PRO A 466 -7.63 -43.66 -3.05
N CYS A 467 -8.78 -44.36 -3.08
CA CYS A 467 -9.41 -44.77 -1.84
C CYS A 467 -8.33 -45.61 -1.11
N PRO A 468 -7.95 -45.29 0.12
CA PRO A 468 -7.04 -46.18 0.84
C PRO A 468 -7.62 -47.59 0.74
N ASP A 469 -6.77 -48.55 0.31
CA ASP A 469 -7.19 -49.95 0.21
C ASP A 469 -7.97 -50.30 1.50
N ALA A 470 -9.14 -50.91 1.34
CA ALA A 470 -9.99 -51.29 2.46
C ALA A 470 -9.30 -52.18 3.47
N SER A 471 -8.13 -52.76 3.10
CA SER A 471 -7.20 -53.52 3.94
C SER A 471 -6.42 -52.66 4.95
N ASP A 472 -6.26 -51.36 4.73
CA ASP A 472 -5.50 -50.45 5.61
C ASP A 472 -6.38 -49.65 6.60
N ILE A 473 -7.69 -49.85 6.57
CA ILE A 473 -8.58 -49.31 7.59
C ILE A 473 -8.55 -50.30 8.76
N PRO A 474 -7.93 -49.95 9.91
CA PRO A 474 -8.06 -50.81 11.08
C PRO A 474 -9.56 -50.83 11.44
N LEU A 475 -10.19 -51.97 11.22
CA LEU A 475 -11.52 -52.26 11.70
C LEU A 475 -11.47 -52.27 13.25
N SER A 476 -11.44 -51.09 13.83
CA SER A 476 -11.78 -50.90 15.25
C SER A 476 -13.27 -51.17 15.38
N LEU A 477 -13.58 -52.45 15.65
CA LEU A 477 -14.92 -52.90 16.06
C LEU A 477 -15.24 -52.45 17.49
N THR A 478 -15.02 -51.18 17.81
CA THR A 478 -15.72 -50.55 18.94
C THR A 478 -17.12 -50.22 18.44
N PRO A 479 -18.18 -50.91 18.92
CA PRO A 479 -19.53 -50.52 18.54
C PRO A 479 -19.73 -49.07 19.02
N SER A 480 -19.82 -48.15 18.07
CA SER A 480 -20.31 -46.82 18.37
C SER A 480 -21.70 -46.98 18.95
N PRO A 481 -22.00 -46.48 20.15
CA PRO A 481 -23.35 -46.57 20.69
C PRO A 481 -24.26 -45.90 19.64
N PHE A 482 -25.27 -46.65 19.19
CA PHE A 482 -26.31 -46.11 18.32
C PHE A 482 -26.80 -44.79 18.94
N PRO A 483 -26.88 -43.70 18.20
CA PRO A 483 -27.43 -42.47 18.75
C PRO A 483 -28.82 -42.75 19.27
N ASP A 484 -29.08 -42.39 20.53
CA ASP A 484 -30.39 -42.55 21.16
C ASP A 484 -31.42 -41.72 20.37
N LEU A 485 -32.18 -42.42 19.52
CA LEU A 485 -33.22 -41.81 18.71
C LEU A 485 -34.49 -41.48 19.50
N SER A 486 -34.53 -41.81 20.79
CA SER A 486 -35.69 -41.50 21.65
C SER A 486 -35.97 -40.00 21.77
N ARG A 487 -34.93 -39.17 21.56
CA ARG A 487 -35.08 -37.69 21.46
C ARG A 487 -35.91 -37.24 20.28
N PHE A 488 -35.97 -38.01 19.19
CA PHE A 488 -36.75 -37.65 17.99
C PHE A 488 -38.23 -38.06 18.14
N ASN A 489 -38.57 -38.99 19.06
CA ASN A 489 -39.95 -39.36 19.32
C ASN A 489 -40.76 -38.22 19.97
N ARG A 490 -40.10 -37.22 20.59
CA ARG A 490 -40.78 -36.01 21.08
C ARG A 490 -41.29 -35.10 19.97
N LEU A 491 -40.73 -35.18 18.76
CA LEU A 491 -41.16 -34.38 17.61
C LEU A 491 -42.36 -35.00 16.89
N LEU A 492 -42.64 -36.31 17.12
CA LEU A 492 -43.76 -37.00 16.54
C LEU A 492 -45.03 -36.94 17.42
N SER A 493 -44.90 -36.51 18.68
CA SER A 493 -46.00 -36.42 19.65
C SER A 493 -46.64 -35.04 19.83
N SER A 494 -46.33 -34.09 18.96
CA SER A 494 -46.87 -32.72 19.03
C SER A 494 -47.83 -32.38 17.88
N HIS A 495 -48.76 -33.25 17.56
CA HIS A 495 -49.99 -32.87 16.90
C HIS A 495 -51.13 -32.88 17.93
N PRO A 496 -51.78 -31.75 18.23
CA PRO A 496 -52.99 -31.73 19.00
C PRO A 496 -54.12 -32.42 18.19
N PRO A 497 -55.03 -33.16 18.87
CA PRO A 497 -56.18 -33.76 18.17
C PRO A 497 -57.06 -32.64 17.60
N GLU A 498 -57.51 -32.81 16.35
CA GLU A 498 -58.59 -32.01 15.75
C GLU A 498 -59.83 -32.11 16.64
N GLU A 499 -60.25 -30.99 17.22
CA GLU A 499 -61.59 -30.85 17.78
C GLU A 499 -62.59 -30.87 16.62
N THR A 500 -63.34 -31.96 16.51
CA THR A 500 -64.57 -32.00 15.74
C THR A 500 -65.62 -31.11 16.43
N ALA A 501 -65.92 -29.96 15.84
CA ALA A 501 -67.09 -29.17 16.20
C ALA A 501 -68.33 -29.78 15.52
N ASP A 502 -69.14 -30.48 16.31
CA ASP A 502 -70.57 -30.65 16.03
C ASP A 502 -71.33 -29.52 16.73
N GLU A 503 -72.12 -28.84 15.98
CA GLU A 503 -73.31 -27.98 16.05
C GLU A 503 -73.13 -26.56 15.52
#